data_943374f4e24798559658baa969b5fff1
#
_entry.id   943374f4e24798559658baa969b5fff1
#
_cell.length_a   1.000
_cell.length_b   1.000
_cell.length_c   1.000
_cell.angle_alpha   90.00
_cell.angle_beta   90.00
_cell.angle_gamma   90.00
#
_symmetry.space_group_name_H-M   'P 1'
#
loop_
_entity.id
_entity.type
_entity.pdbx_description
1 polymer ?
#
loop_
_entity_poly.entity_id
_entity_poly.type
_entity_poly.pdbx_seq_one_letter_code
_entity_poly.pdbx_strand_id
1 'polypeptide(L)'
;MCGIVGAVAERNVTAILIEGLKRLEYRGYDSAGLAVIDNASIVRERRSGKVKELEAAVEQAQVNGHIGIAHTRWATHGAPTQDNAHPHISGDVAVVHNGIIENYEELRTELRAQGYVFVSQTDTEVVAHLVHRELEKTQELLAAVKEAIKHLDGAYALGIIHASEPERLIAVRQGSPLVVGLGIGENFIGSDQLALLPVTNRFIYLEDGDVIELRRESITIYDRYDSVVQRDATELDAQLHHSDKAGYRHYMLKEIYEQPQAIQRTLEGRIQESGLINEQAFGGNAAEIFAKVKHIQIIACGTSYHAGYVARYWFEGIAGVSCNVEVASEYRYRTSILPADTLFVTISQSGETADTLAALREAKKQGILASLCICNVPTST
;
A
#
# COMPACT_ATOMS: atom_id res chain seq x y z
N MET A 1 0.17 -8.41 0.11
CA MET A 1 0.00 -7.05 -0.50
C MET A 1 1.25 -6.68 -1.26
N CYS A 2 1.10 -6.05 -2.40
CA CYS A 2 2.23 -5.58 -3.22
C CYS A 2 3.07 -4.50 -2.50
N GLY A 3 4.30 -4.28 -3.00
CA GLY A 3 5.21 -3.26 -2.49
C GLY A 3 5.75 -2.37 -3.59
N ILE A 4 5.73 -1.04 -3.38
CA ILE A 4 6.33 -0.03 -4.26
C ILE A 4 7.52 0.61 -3.56
N VAL A 5 8.59 0.85 -4.31
CA VAL A 5 9.71 1.71 -3.95
C VAL A 5 10.08 2.55 -5.17
N GLY A 6 10.33 3.83 -4.97
CA GLY A 6 10.87 4.71 -6.01
C GLY A 6 11.90 5.67 -5.43
N ALA A 7 12.84 6.11 -6.24
CA ALA A 7 13.91 6.99 -5.81
C ALA A 7 14.38 7.93 -6.92
N VAL A 8 14.71 9.16 -6.52
CA VAL A 8 15.38 10.18 -7.35
C VAL A 8 16.59 10.68 -6.55
N ALA A 9 17.81 10.46 -7.03
CA ALA A 9 19.03 10.78 -6.30
C ALA A 9 20.17 11.17 -7.25
N GLU A 10 21.27 11.69 -6.70
CA GLU A 10 22.52 11.88 -7.45
C GLU A 10 23.31 10.58 -7.58
N ARG A 11 23.19 9.70 -6.57
CA ARG A 11 23.83 8.39 -6.55
C ARG A 11 22.99 7.35 -7.30
N ASN A 12 23.61 6.22 -7.64
CA ASN A 12 22.88 5.07 -8.17
C ASN A 12 21.78 4.61 -7.19
N VAL A 13 20.53 4.59 -7.64
CA VAL A 13 19.37 4.22 -6.82
C VAL A 13 19.09 2.72 -6.76
N THR A 14 19.74 1.91 -7.59
CA THR A 14 19.46 0.48 -7.72
C THR A 14 19.53 -0.27 -6.40
N ALA A 15 20.59 -0.02 -5.60
CA ALA A 15 20.75 -0.64 -4.29
C ALA A 15 19.65 -0.21 -3.30
N ILE A 16 19.19 1.04 -3.37
CA ILE A 16 18.09 1.56 -2.53
C ILE A 16 16.79 0.84 -2.89
N LEU A 17 16.50 0.70 -4.18
CA LEU A 17 15.30 0.03 -4.67
C LEU A 17 15.26 -1.44 -4.23
N ILE A 18 16.37 -2.18 -4.40
CA ILE A 18 16.47 -3.59 -3.98
C ILE A 18 16.31 -3.75 -2.47
N GLU A 19 17.02 -2.92 -1.67
CA GLU A 19 16.92 -2.99 -0.20
C GLU A 19 15.50 -2.66 0.27
N GLY A 20 14.86 -1.65 -0.32
CA GLY A 20 13.47 -1.31 -0.03
C GLY A 20 12.51 -2.45 -0.34
N LEU A 21 12.66 -3.13 -1.49
CA LEU A 21 11.85 -4.31 -1.83
C LEU A 21 12.07 -5.47 -0.85
N LYS A 22 13.32 -5.74 -0.43
CA LYS A 22 13.62 -6.78 0.59
C LYS A 22 12.86 -6.53 1.89
N ARG A 23 12.72 -5.26 2.29
CA ARG A 23 11.97 -4.88 3.48
C ARG A 23 10.46 -5.00 3.32
N LEU A 24 9.96 -5.07 2.09
CA LEU A 24 8.54 -5.29 1.79
C LEU A 24 8.19 -6.78 1.55
N GLU A 25 9.17 -7.69 1.48
CA GLU A 25 8.94 -9.12 1.26
C GLU A 25 8.02 -9.77 2.31
N TYR A 26 7.97 -9.23 3.53
CA TYR A 26 7.08 -9.73 4.59
C TYR A 26 5.60 -9.67 4.22
N ARG A 27 5.22 -8.76 3.30
CA ARG A 27 3.86 -8.61 2.80
C ARG A 27 3.41 -9.74 1.85
N GLY A 28 4.36 -10.59 1.43
CA GLY A 28 4.17 -11.61 0.42
C GLY A 28 4.53 -11.13 -0.99
N TYR A 29 4.96 -12.05 -1.83
CA TYR A 29 5.40 -11.79 -3.21
C TYR A 29 5.31 -13.06 -4.05
N ASP A 30 5.10 -12.89 -5.35
CA ASP A 30 5.26 -13.93 -6.38
C ASP A 30 6.27 -13.53 -7.45
N SER A 31 6.54 -12.25 -7.56
CA SER A 31 7.50 -11.69 -8.51
C SER A 31 8.00 -10.33 -8.03
N ALA A 32 9.15 -9.92 -8.56
CA ALA A 32 9.75 -8.63 -8.29
C ALA A 32 10.36 -8.04 -9.56
N GLY A 33 10.45 -6.72 -9.64
CA GLY A 33 11.15 -6.06 -10.72
C GLY A 33 11.44 -4.59 -10.44
N LEU A 34 12.31 -4.02 -11.23
CA LEU A 34 12.65 -2.61 -11.22
C LEU A 34 12.82 -2.05 -12.64
N ALA A 35 12.68 -0.75 -12.76
CA ALA A 35 13.08 0.03 -13.92
C ALA A 35 13.86 1.26 -13.45
N VAL A 36 14.95 1.55 -14.11
CA VAL A 36 15.75 2.77 -13.91
C VAL A 36 15.97 3.47 -15.23
N ILE A 37 16.23 4.76 -15.19
CA ILE A 37 16.65 5.52 -16.36
C ILE A 37 18.17 5.58 -16.39
N ASP A 38 18.76 5.02 -17.44
CA ASP A 38 20.18 5.08 -17.76
C ASP A 38 20.36 5.65 -19.16
N ASN A 39 21.14 6.74 -19.28
CA ASN A 39 21.44 7.38 -20.57
C ASN A 39 20.17 7.65 -21.43
N ALA A 40 19.14 8.25 -20.84
CA ALA A 40 17.85 8.54 -21.47
C ALA A 40 17.13 7.31 -22.05
N SER A 41 17.38 6.14 -21.48
CA SER A 41 16.70 4.89 -21.80
C SER A 41 16.21 4.19 -20.53
N ILE A 42 15.09 3.50 -20.62
CA ILE A 42 14.60 2.68 -19.50
C ILE A 42 15.26 1.32 -19.54
N VAL A 43 16.01 0.99 -18.50
CA VAL A 43 16.53 -0.35 -18.22
C VAL A 43 15.62 -1.03 -17.23
N ARG A 44 15.04 -2.18 -17.62
CA ARG A 44 14.08 -2.93 -16.81
C ARG A 44 14.55 -4.35 -16.57
N GLU A 45 14.54 -4.78 -15.29
CA GLU A 45 14.73 -6.17 -14.87
C GLU A 45 13.53 -6.68 -14.10
N ARG A 46 13.07 -7.92 -14.38
CA ARG A 46 11.94 -8.58 -13.73
C ARG A 46 12.23 -10.04 -13.50
N ARG A 47 11.84 -10.59 -12.35
CA ARG A 47 11.99 -12.02 -12.01
C ARG A 47 10.75 -12.54 -11.29
N SER A 48 10.38 -13.76 -11.58
CA SER A 48 9.45 -14.52 -10.75
C SER A 48 10.17 -14.98 -9.48
N GLY A 49 9.47 -15.00 -8.35
CA GLY A 49 10.03 -15.46 -7.07
C GLY A 49 10.54 -14.31 -6.19
N LYS A 50 11.63 -14.54 -5.48
CA LYS A 50 12.16 -13.67 -4.43
C LYS A 50 12.89 -12.46 -4.98
N VAL A 51 12.94 -11.37 -4.19
CA VAL A 51 13.76 -10.19 -4.50
C VAL A 51 15.23 -10.55 -4.70
N LYS A 52 15.73 -11.61 -4.04
CA LYS A 52 17.09 -12.12 -4.25
C LYS A 52 17.36 -12.54 -5.70
N GLU A 53 16.37 -13.09 -6.42
CA GLU A 53 16.51 -13.46 -7.83
C GLU A 53 16.61 -12.21 -8.72
N LEU A 54 15.87 -11.17 -8.38
CA LEU A 54 15.96 -9.87 -9.03
C LEU A 54 17.33 -9.22 -8.75
N GLU A 55 17.80 -9.25 -7.52
CA GLU A 55 19.10 -8.70 -7.10
C GLU A 55 20.23 -9.33 -7.93
N ALA A 56 20.28 -10.66 -8.01
CA ALA A 56 21.30 -11.37 -8.80
C ALA A 56 21.28 -10.97 -10.29
N ALA A 57 20.08 -10.78 -10.86
CA ALA A 57 19.93 -10.36 -12.25
C ALA A 57 20.40 -8.91 -12.47
N VAL A 58 20.06 -8.02 -11.55
CA VAL A 58 20.46 -6.61 -11.57
C VAL A 58 21.98 -6.45 -11.45
N GLU A 59 22.61 -7.24 -10.56
CA GLU A 59 24.07 -7.28 -10.43
C GLU A 59 24.74 -7.79 -11.71
N GLN A 60 24.22 -8.90 -12.27
CA GLN A 60 24.74 -9.48 -13.51
C GLN A 60 24.62 -8.52 -14.71
N ALA A 61 23.49 -7.81 -14.80
CA ALA A 61 23.25 -6.84 -15.87
C ALA A 61 23.92 -5.47 -15.61
N GLN A 62 24.53 -5.29 -14.44
CA GLN A 62 25.16 -4.01 -14.01
C GLN A 62 24.21 -2.80 -14.16
N VAL A 63 22.95 -2.99 -13.76
CA VAL A 63 21.93 -1.95 -13.88
C VAL A 63 22.29 -0.73 -13.03
N ASN A 64 22.26 0.43 -13.65
CA ASN A 64 22.65 1.72 -13.05
C ASN A 64 21.66 2.80 -13.42
N GLY A 65 21.36 3.71 -12.51
CA GLY A 65 20.49 4.86 -12.77
C GLY A 65 20.35 5.76 -11.56
N HIS A 66 19.98 7.01 -11.80
CA HIS A 66 19.79 8.05 -10.78
C HIS A 66 18.32 8.23 -10.40
N ILE A 67 17.43 7.66 -11.18
CA ILE A 67 16.01 7.60 -10.95
C ILE A 67 15.49 6.21 -11.28
N GLY A 68 14.57 5.71 -10.47
CA GLY A 68 13.97 4.41 -10.72
C GLY A 68 12.78 4.10 -9.83
N ILE A 69 12.05 3.07 -10.26
CA ILE A 69 10.88 2.51 -9.60
C ILE A 69 11.03 1.00 -9.50
N ALA A 70 10.55 0.41 -8.42
CA ALA A 70 10.63 -1.02 -8.17
C ALA A 70 9.38 -1.53 -7.47
N HIS A 71 9.11 -2.82 -7.63
CA HIS A 71 7.88 -3.43 -7.18
C HIS A 71 8.07 -4.88 -6.75
N THR A 72 7.40 -5.29 -5.66
CA THR A 72 7.11 -6.69 -5.34
C THR A 72 5.63 -6.95 -5.55
N ARG A 73 5.31 -7.94 -6.39
CA ARG A 73 3.94 -8.27 -6.75
C ARG A 73 3.42 -9.43 -5.92
N TRP A 74 2.18 -9.29 -5.46
CA TRP A 74 1.31 -10.37 -5.01
C TRP A 74 0.15 -10.44 -6.00
N ALA A 75 0.07 -11.52 -6.78
CA ALA A 75 -0.88 -11.62 -7.89
C ALA A 75 -2.34 -11.48 -7.43
N THR A 76 -3.01 -10.47 -7.97
CA THR A 76 -4.47 -10.33 -7.95
C THR A 76 -5.07 -10.68 -9.32
N HIS A 77 -4.37 -10.30 -10.40
CA HIS A 77 -4.74 -10.54 -11.79
C HIS A 77 -3.57 -11.19 -12.54
N GLY A 78 -3.83 -12.26 -13.26
CA GLY A 78 -2.85 -12.99 -14.07
C GLY A 78 -1.91 -13.90 -13.26
N ALA A 79 -1.33 -14.87 -13.95
CA ALA A 79 -0.40 -15.86 -13.37
C ALA A 79 0.90 -15.22 -12.85
N PRO A 80 1.63 -15.86 -11.92
CA PRO A 80 2.91 -15.36 -11.40
C PRO A 80 4.04 -15.60 -12.43
N THR A 81 3.96 -14.90 -13.55
CA THR A 81 4.96 -14.97 -14.63
C THR A 81 5.77 -13.68 -14.69
N GLN A 82 6.92 -13.75 -15.37
CA GLN A 82 7.79 -12.59 -15.58
C GLN A 82 7.07 -11.49 -16.39
N ASP A 83 6.21 -11.85 -17.34
CA ASP A 83 5.47 -10.86 -18.15
C ASP A 83 4.44 -10.08 -17.32
N ASN A 84 3.92 -10.70 -16.27
CA ASN A 84 2.98 -10.08 -15.34
C ASN A 84 3.68 -9.36 -14.18
N ALA A 85 5.00 -9.47 -14.04
CA ALA A 85 5.77 -8.72 -13.04
C ALA A 85 5.88 -7.23 -13.44
N HIS A 86 5.78 -6.34 -12.45
CA HIS A 86 6.02 -4.90 -12.65
C HIS A 86 7.54 -4.61 -12.64
N PRO A 87 7.97 -3.48 -13.22
CA PRO A 87 7.22 -2.41 -13.92
C PRO A 87 6.72 -2.83 -15.30
N HIS A 88 5.57 -2.25 -15.72
CA HIS A 88 5.12 -2.30 -17.12
C HIS A 88 5.63 -1.08 -17.89
N ILE A 89 5.89 -1.27 -19.18
CA ILE A 89 6.45 -0.23 -20.05
C ILE A 89 5.54 -0.07 -21.28
N SER A 90 5.29 1.20 -21.65
CA SER A 90 4.68 1.60 -22.92
C SER A 90 5.46 2.76 -23.52
N GLY A 91 6.06 2.53 -24.69
CA GLY A 91 7.03 3.50 -25.22
C GLY A 91 8.14 3.79 -24.22
N ASP A 92 8.33 5.05 -23.89
CA ASP A 92 9.36 5.54 -22.95
C ASP A 92 8.80 5.76 -21.52
N VAL A 93 7.61 5.26 -21.21
CA VAL A 93 6.96 5.34 -19.89
C VAL A 93 7.08 4.01 -19.16
N ALA A 94 7.53 4.01 -17.91
CA ALA A 94 7.49 2.85 -17.00
C ALA A 94 6.59 3.13 -15.80
N VAL A 95 5.79 2.14 -15.40
CA VAL A 95 4.79 2.23 -14.32
C VAL A 95 4.88 1.06 -13.37
N VAL A 96 4.81 1.35 -12.07
CA VAL A 96 4.50 0.39 -11.00
C VAL A 96 3.18 0.75 -10.36
N HIS A 97 2.45 -0.26 -9.89
CA HIS A 97 1.10 -0.08 -9.37
C HIS A 97 0.83 -1.04 -8.20
N ASN A 98 0.26 -0.51 -7.13
CA ASN A 98 -0.40 -1.26 -6.07
C ASN A 98 -1.88 -0.96 -6.09
N GLY A 99 -2.72 -1.97 -6.04
CA GLY A 99 -4.17 -1.81 -6.01
C GLY A 99 -4.88 -2.58 -7.11
N ILE A 100 -6.05 -2.09 -7.52
CA ILE A 100 -6.86 -2.67 -8.57
C ILE A 100 -7.48 -1.54 -9.38
N ILE A 101 -7.33 -1.59 -10.71
CA ILE A 101 -8.05 -0.75 -11.67
C ILE A 101 -9.32 -1.50 -12.07
N GLU A 102 -10.46 -1.08 -11.54
CA GLU A 102 -11.72 -1.82 -11.66
C GLU A 102 -12.27 -1.82 -13.11
N ASN A 103 -12.07 -0.73 -13.85
CA ASN A 103 -12.51 -0.58 -15.25
C ASN A 103 -11.43 -0.98 -16.29
N TYR A 104 -10.41 -1.77 -15.90
CA TYR A 104 -9.27 -2.10 -16.77
C TYR A 104 -9.66 -2.84 -18.06
N GLU A 105 -10.69 -3.65 -18.06
CA GLU A 105 -11.14 -4.40 -19.24
C GLU A 105 -11.70 -3.47 -20.34
N GLU A 106 -12.46 -2.47 -19.96
CA GLU A 106 -13.00 -1.46 -20.85
C GLU A 106 -11.87 -0.63 -21.49
N LEU A 107 -10.97 -0.13 -20.64
CA LEU A 107 -9.78 0.62 -21.09
C LEU A 107 -8.86 -0.22 -21.97
N ARG A 108 -8.66 -1.49 -21.64
CA ARG A 108 -7.88 -2.43 -22.46
C ARG A 108 -8.49 -2.60 -23.86
N THR A 109 -9.81 -2.71 -23.94
CA THR A 109 -10.52 -2.85 -25.20
C THR A 109 -10.36 -1.59 -26.06
N GLU A 110 -10.51 -0.41 -25.46
CA GLU A 110 -10.33 0.87 -26.10
C GLU A 110 -8.88 1.06 -26.63
N LEU A 111 -7.89 0.80 -25.78
CA LEU A 111 -6.48 0.95 -26.12
C LEU A 111 -6.02 -0.03 -27.22
N ARG A 112 -6.55 -1.28 -27.20
CA ARG A 112 -6.32 -2.23 -28.31
C ARG A 112 -6.88 -1.74 -29.62
N ALA A 113 -8.06 -1.12 -29.63
CA ALA A 113 -8.65 -0.52 -30.83
C ALA A 113 -7.80 0.64 -31.37
N GLN A 114 -7.01 1.29 -30.53
CA GLN A 114 -6.06 2.33 -30.88
C GLN A 114 -4.67 1.81 -31.28
N GLY A 115 -4.47 0.47 -31.27
CA GLY A 115 -3.24 -0.17 -31.74
C GLY A 115 -2.23 -0.50 -30.63
N TYR A 116 -2.56 -0.31 -29.35
CA TYR A 116 -1.69 -0.71 -28.24
C TYR A 116 -1.67 -2.23 -28.08
N VAL A 117 -0.46 -2.79 -27.93
CA VAL A 117 -0.23 -4.23 -27.81
C VAL A 117 -0.01 -4.60 -26.34
N PHE A 118 -0.89 -5.43 -25.81
CA PHE A 118 -0.81 -5.92 -24.43
C PHE A 118 -0.05 -7.24 -24.37
N VAL A 119 0.96 -7.32 -23.55
CA VAL A 119 1.80 -8.51 -23.34
C VAL A 119 1.52 -9.18 -21.99
N SER A 120 0.89 -8.48 -21.05
CA SER A 120 0.55 -9.01 -19.74
C SER A 120 -0.96 -9.24 -19.56
N GLN A 121 -1.28 -9.96 -18.50
CA GLN A 121 -2.66 -10.20 -18.05
C GLN A 121 -3.06 -9.23 -16.92
N THR A 122 -2.19 -8.27 -16.56
CA THR A 122 -2.42 -7.38 -15.43
C THR A 122 -3.30 -6.20 -15.81
N ASP A 123 -3.99 -5.65 -14.84
CA ASP A 123 -4.69 -4.37 -14.94
C ASP A 123 -3.71 -3.18 -15.08
N THR A 124 -2.50 -3.31 -14.55
CA THR A 124 -1.47 -2.25 -14.53
C THR A 124 -0.97 -1.87 -15.93
N GLU A 125 -0.89 -2.79 -16.88
CA GLU A 125 -0.40 -2.47 -18.23
C GLU A 125 -1.31 -1.45 -18.93
N VAL A 126 -2.61 -1.44 -18.57
CA VAL A 126 -3.54 -0.41 -19.05
C VAL A 126 -3.08 0.98 -18.64
N VAL A 127 -2.58 1.15 -17.41
CA VAL A 127 -2.10 2.45 -16.92
C VAL A 127 -0.89 2.93 -17.73
N ALA A 128 0.06 2.03 -18.03
CA ALA A 128 1.23 2.39 -18.83
C ALA A 128 0.84 2.88 -20.22
N HIS A 129 -0.06 2.17 -20.91
CA HIS A 129 -0.56 2.56 -22.23
C HIS A 129 -1.38 3.85 -22.17
N LEU A 130 -2.18 4.03 -21.14
CA LEU A 130 -3.01 5.23 -20.96
C LEU A 130 -2.15 6.48 -20.76
N VAL A 131 -1.14 6.41 -19.88
CA VAL A 131 -0.19 7.52 -19.69
C VAL A 131 0.58 7.81 -20.98
N HIS A 132 1.02 6.79 -21.71
CA HIS A 132 1.68 6.97 -23.00
C HIS A 132 0.78 7.69 -24.00
N ARG A 133 -0.49 7.29 -24.13
CA ARG A 133 -1.48 7.95 -24.98
C ARG A 133 -1.68 9.44 -24.64
N GLU A 134 -1.80 9.73 -23.35
CA GLU A 134 -1.99 11.12 -22.92
C GLU A 134 -0.69 11.94 -23.08
N LEU A 135 0.47 11.31 -22.96
CA LEU A 135 1.76 11.96 -23.18
C LEU A 135 1.93 12.42 -24.65
N GLU A 136 1.46 11.64 -25.63
CA GLU A 136 1.47 12.04 -27.04
C GLU A 136 0.67 13.33 -27.28
N LYS A 137 -0.34 13.62 -26.45
CA LYS A 137 -1.17 14.82 -26.55
C LYS A 137 -0.60 16.00 -25.75
N THR A 138 -0.14 15.74 -24.55
CA THR A 138 0.27 16.77 -23.57
C THR A 138 1.74 17.17 -23.69
N GLN A 139 2.59 16.27 -24.21
CA GLN A 139 4.04 16.45 -24.36
C GLN A 139 4.79 16.67 -23.03
N GLU A 140 4.15 16.36 -21.88
CA GLU A 140 4.69 16.56 -20.52
C GLU A 140 4.13 15.50 -19.57
N LEU A 141 5.02 14.82 -18.82
CA LEU A 141 4.66 13.63 -18.04
C LEU A 141 3.61 13.93 -16.95
N LEU A 142 3.78 15.02 -16.19
CA LEU A 142 2.85 15.34 -15.12
C LEU A 142 1.43 15.62 -15.66
N ALA A 143 1.32 16.37 -16.75
CA ALA A 143 0.05 16.63 -17.40
C ALA A 143 -0.57 15.33 -17.96
N ALA A 144 0.24 14.48 -18.57
CA ALA A 144 -0.21 13.17 -19.07
C ALA A 144 -0.76 12.27 -17.95
N VAL A 145 -0.06 12.20 -16.82
CA VAL A 145 -0.51 11.43 -15.65
C VAL A 145 -1.81 12.01 -15.09
N LYS A 146 -1.91 13.34 -14.93
CA LYS A 146 -3.14 13.99 -14.46
C LYS A 146 -4.35 13.73 -15.38
N GLU A 147 -4.15 13.68 -16.69
CA GLU A 147 -5.21 13.32 -17.63
C GLU A 147 -5.52 11.81 -17.55
N ALA A 148 -4.51 10.96 -17.51
CA ALA A 148 -4.69 9.51 -17.47
C ALA A 148 -5.50 9.06 -16.25
N ILE A 149 -5.22 9.57 -15.05
CA ILE A 149 -5.92 9.18 -13.83
C ILE A 149 -7.40 9.54 -13.81
N LYS A 150 -7.86 10.49 -14.61
CA LYS A 150 -9.29 10.81 -14.75
C LYS A 150 -10.11 9.68 -15.38
N HIS A 151 -9.45 8.77 -16.06
CA HIS A 151 -10.06 7.60 -16.70
C HIS A 151 -10.02 6.34 -15.84
N LEU A 152 -9.32 6.37 -14.69
CA LEU A 152 -9.13 5.20 -13.84
C LEU A 152 -10.19 5.15 -12.74
N ASP A 153 -10.86 4.01 -12.63
CA ASP A 153 -11.73 3.68 -11.51
C ASP A 153 -11.04 2.63 -10.62
N GLY A 154 -11.14 2.80 -9.30
CA GLY A 154 -10.59 1.85 -8.34
C GLY A 154 -9.69 2.45 -7.28
N ALA A 155 -8.93 1.60 -6.60
CA ALA A 155 -7.97 2.00 -5.59
C ALA A 155 -6.56 1.68 -6.09
N TYR A 156 -5.70 2.70 -6.15
CA TYR A 156 -4.35 2.54 -6.68
C TYR A 156 -3.32 3.45 -6.02
N ALA A 157 -2.08 3.00 -6.00
CA ALA A 157 -0.89 3.82 -5.83
C ALA A 157 0.03 3.58 -7.02
N LEU A 158 0.52 4.64 -7.63
CA LEU A 158 1.34 4.60 -8.84
C LEU A 158 2.70 5.22 -8.60
N GLY A 159 3.74 4.66 -9.24
CA GLY A 159 5.02 5.29 -9.45
C GLY A 159 5.35 5.25 -10.94
N ILE A 160 5.69 6.41 -11.53
CA ILE A 160 5.81 6.59 -12.99
C ILE A 160 7.08 7.36 -13.31
N ILE A 161 7.88 6.86 -14.26
CA ILE A 161 9.06 7.52 -14.80
C ILE A 161 9.01 7.53 -16.33
N HIS A 162 9.66 8.50 -16.94
CA HIS A 162 9.75 8.66 -18.40
C HIS A 162 11.18 8.92 -18.84
N ALA A 163 11.64 8.20 -19.87
CA ALA A 163 13.04 8.20 -20.29
C ALA A 163 13.58 9.61 -20.65
N SER A 164 12.77 10.48 -21.26
CA SER A 164 13.19 11.84 -21.61
C SER A 164 13.15 12.84 -20.44
N GLU A 165 12.64 12.42 -19.26
CA GLU A 165 12.56 13.25 -18.06
C GLU A 165 13.33 12.58 -16.89
N PRO A 166 14.66 12.41 -16.99
CA PRO A 166 15.45 11.59 -16.08
C PRO A 166 15.61 12.15 -14.66
N GLU A 167 15.05 13.30 -14.38
CA GLU A 167 15.09 13.95 -13.06
C GLU A 167 13.72 14.00 -12.37
N ARG A 168 12.69 13.42 -12.99
CA ARG A 168 11.30 13.53 -12.54
C ARG A 168 10.67 12.16 -12.34
N LEU A 169 10.17 11.90 -11.13
CA LEU A 169 9.29 10.79 -10.81
C LEU A 169 7.92 11.34 -10.45
N ILE A 170 6.88 10.81 -11.07
CA ILE A 170 5.50 11.14 -10.72
C ILE A 170 4.92 9.99 -9.90
N ALA A 171 4.26 10.34 -8.81
CA ALA A 171 3.55 9.38 -7.98
C ALA A 171 2.10 9.80 -7.79
N VAL A 172 1.21 8.83 -7.60
CA VAL A 172 -0.23 9.07 -7.38
C VAL A 172 -0.72 8.20 -6.26
N ARG A 173 -1.55 8.75 -5.37
CA ARG A 173 -2.27 8.00 -4.36
C ARG A 173 -3.78 8.13 -4.53
N GLN A 174 -4.46 6.99 -4.63
CA GLN A 174 -5.92 6.89 -4.58
C GLN A 174 -6.31 5.58 -3.89
N GLY A 175 -6.68 5.62 -2.62
CA GLY A 175 -7.14 4.45 -1.86
C GLY A 175 -6.06 3.45 -1.43
N SER A 176 -4.94 3.32 -2.17
CA SER A 176 -3.80 2.47 -1.79
C SER A 176 -2.70 3.30 -1.11
N PRO A 177 -2.03 2.76 -0.07
CA PRO A 177 -1.04 3.54 0.68
C PRO A 177 0.19 3.89 -0.15
N LEU A 178 0.65 5.14 0.01
CA LEU A 178 1.89 5.64 -0.55
C LEU A 178 2.41 6.78 0.35
N VAL A 179 3.71 6.77 0.64
CA VAL A 179 4.39 7.80 1.41
C VAL A 179 5.58 8.36 0.63
N VAL A 180 5.91 9.59 0.89
CA VAL A 180 7.13 10.24 0.37
C VAL A 180 8.18 10.25 1.47
N GLY A 181 9.39 9.81 1.17
CA GLY A 181 10.57 9.91 2.03
C GLY A 181 11.43 11.12 1.63
N LEU A 182 11.76 11.96 2.59
CA LEU A 182 12.59 13.16 2.39
C LEU A 182 14.04 12.84 2.71
N GLY A 183 14.93 12.94 1.74
CA GLY A 183 16.38 12.83 1.89
C GLY A 183 17.08 14.18 1.80
N ILE A 184 18.40 14.16 1.74
CA ILE A 184 19.26 15.33 1.51
C ILE A 184 19.81 15.23 0.08
N GLY A 185 19.31 16.03 -0.86
CA GLY A 185 19.63 15.93 -2.28
C GLY A 185 19.11 14.66 -2.95
N GLU A 186 18.12 14.02 -2.35
CA GLU A 186 17.44 12.83 -2.84
C GLU A 186 16.05 12.69 -2.22
N ASN A 187 15.09 12.15 -2.95
CA ASN A 187 13.74 11.92 -2.48
C ASN A 187 13.22 10.55 -2.93
N PHE A 188 12.26 10.01 -2.18
CA PHE A 188 11.81 8.64 -2.29
C PHE A 188 10.30 8.53 -2.24
N ILE A 189 9.75 7.46 -2.83
CA ILE A 189 8.40 6.99 -2.55
C ILE A 189 8.44 5.55 -2.06
N GLY A 190 7.50 5.19 -1.21
CA GLY A 190 7.30 3.82 -0.74
C GLY A 190 5.85 3.54 -0.41
N SER A 191 5.39 2.32 -0.68
CA SER A 191 4.06 1.89 -0.21
C SER A 191 4.01 1.64 1.31
N ASP A 192 5.18 1.65 1.95
CA ASP A 192 5.36 1.56 3.39
C ASP A 192 6.66 2.28 3.78
N GLN A 193 6.61 3.05 4.84
CA GLN A 193 7.77 3.74 5.41
C GLN A 193 8.95 2.79 5.72
N LEU A 194 8.67 1.54 6.09
CA LEU A 194 9.68 0.53 6.39
C LEU A 194 10.65 0.28 5.23
N ALA A 195 10.19 0.42 4.00
CA ALA A 195 11.04 0.29 2.81
C ALA A 195 12.13 1.36 2.75
N LEU A 196 11.84 2.56 3.30
CA LEU A 196 12.67 3.74 3.16
C LEU A 196 13.49 4.09 4.41
N LEU A 197 13.26 3.41 5.55
CA LEU A 197 13.99 3.65 6.80
C LEU A 197 15.52 3.58 6.68
N PRO A 198 16.14 2.77 5.79
CA PRO A 198 17.58 2.80 5.59
C PRO A 198 18.14 4.11 5.03
N VAL A 199 17.30 4.90 4.37
CA VAL A 199 17.71 6.13 3.66
C VAL A 199 17.13 7.41 4.25
N THR A 200 16.01 7.33 4.98
CA THR A 200 15.42 8.48 5.66
C THR A 200 14.49 8.08 6.81
N ASN A 201 14.36 8.96 7.80
CA ASN A 201 13.37 8.87 8.88
C ASN A 201 12.30 9.97 8.78
N ARG A 202 12.31 10.80 7.73
CA ARG A 202 11.38 11.90 7.52
C ARG A 202 10.41 11.55 6.39
N PHE A 203 9.11 11.57 6.71
CA PHE A 203 8.06 11.12 5.80
C PHE A 203 6.94 12.13 5.65
N ILE A 204 6.40 12.23 4.44
CA ILE A 204 5.12 12.89 4.16
C ILE A 204 4.11 11.80 3.83
N TYR A 205 3.02 11.77 4.59
CA TYR A 205 1.88 10.90 4.32
C TYR A 205 0.92 11.60 3.36
N LEU A 206 0.64 10.93 2.25
CA LEU A 206 -0.21 11.46 1.19
C LEU A 206 -1.69 11.23 1.50
N GLU A 207 -2.56 12.05 0.95
CA GLU A 207 -4.00 11.88 0.99
C GLU A 207 -4.56 11.31 -0.33
N ASP A 208 -5.79 10.81 -0.29
CA ASP A 208 -6.44 10.28 -1.50
C ASP A 208 -6.68 11.39 -2.53
N GLY A 209 -6.20 11.14 -3.76
CA GLY A 209 -6.23 12.09 -4.86
C GLY A 209 -4.97 12.93 -5.00
N ASP A 210 -3.97 12.75 -4.12
CA ASP A 210 -2.69 13.44 -4.26
C ASP A 210 -1.91 12.92 -5.48
N VAL A 211 -1.42 13.85 -6.29
CA VAL A 211 -0.44 13.65 -7.37
C VAL A 211 0.84 14.35 -6.99
N ILE A 212 1.95 13.63 -7.04
CA ILE A 212 3.22 14.12 -6.54
C ILE A 212 4.24 14.17 -7.67
N GLU A 213 4.86 15.31 -7.84
CA GLU A 213 6.07 15.47 -8.63
C GLU A 213 7.28 15.44 -7.70
N LEU A 214 8.10 14.38 -7.82
CA LEU A 214 9.36 14.26 -7.10
C LEU A 214 10.52 14.59 -8.02
N ARG A 215 11.37 15.48 -7.54
CA ARG A 215 12.69 15.76 -8.07
C ARG A 215 13.73 15.57 -6.97
N ARG A 216 14.99 15.57 -7.30
CA ARG A 216 16.09 15.41 -6.35
C ARG A 216 16.03 16.43 -5.19
N GLU A 217 15.73 17.69 -5.47
CA GLU A 217 15.78 18.80 -4.53
C GLU A 217 14.41 19.39 -4.19
N SER A 218 13.34 18.94 -4.86
CA SER A 218 12.00 19.50 -4.68
C SER A 218 10.92 18.43 -4.76
N ILE A 219 9.84 18.68 -4.04
CA ILE A 219 8.62 17.89 -4.07
C ILE A 219 7.46 18.87 -4.21
N THR A 220 6.60 18.62 -5.19
CA THR A 220 5.35 19.36 -5.35
C THR A 220 4.19 18.38 -5.26
N ILE A 221 3.23 18.69 -4.41
CA ILE A 221 2.04 17.87 -4.19
C ILE A 221 0.83 18.64 -4.71
N TYR A 222 0.05 17.99 -5.55
CA TYR A 222 -1.22 18.48 -6.08
C TYR A 222 -2.34 17.66 -5.46
N ASP A 223 -3.36 18.31 -4.93
CA ASP A 223 -4.55 17.64 -4.39
C ASP A 223 -5.52 17.22 -5.52
N ARG A 224 -6.63 16.58 -5.12
CA ARG A 224 -7.70 16.16 -6.05
C ARG A 224 -8.33 17.29 -6.88
N TYR A 225 -8.10 18.55 -6.50
CA TYR A 225 -8.59 19.73 -7.20
C TYR A 225 -7.51 20.38 -8.05
N ASP A 226 -6.37 19.69 -8.23
CA ASP A 226 -5.19 20.18 -8.95
C ASP A 226 -4.55 21.44 -8.33
N SER A 227 -4.76 21.65 -7.04
CA SER A 227 -4.16 22.74 -6.28
C SER A 227 -2.87 22.28 -5.63
N VAL A 228 -1.84 23.12 -5.67
CA VAL A 228 -0.59 22.86 -4.94
C VAL A 228 -0.85 22.95 -3.45
N VAL A 229 -0.54 21.87 -2.72
CA VAL A 229 -0.75 21.77 -1.28
C VAL A 229 0.54 21.40 -0.57
N GLN A 230 0.61 21.75 0.72
CA GLN A 230 1.66 21.30 1.62
C GLN A 230 1.11 20.22 2.54
N ARG A 231 1.92 19.18 2.78
CA ARG A 231 1.66 18.13 3.74
C ARG A 231 2.79 18.15 4.77
N ASP A 232 2.45 17.99 6.05
CA ASP A 232 3.44 18.00 7.12
C ASP A 232 4.35 16.77 7.05
N ALA A 233 5.65 17.02 7.25
CA ALA A 233 6.62 15.95 7.37
C ALA A 233 6.64 15.44 8.81
N THR A 234 6.52 14.12 8.97
CA THR A 234 6.63 13.42 10.25
C THR A 234 8.01 12.78 10.36
N GLU A 235 8.67 12.97 11.48
CA GLU A 235 9.93 12.29 11.78
C GLU A 235 9.66 11.05 12.62
N LEU A 236 10.15 9.90 12.17
CA LEU A 236 10.02 8.64 12.89
C LEU A 236 11.24 8.37 13.75
N ASP A 237 11.02 7.92 14.98
CA ASP A 237 12.08 7.40 15.81
C ASP A 237 12.57 6.05 15.25
N ALA A 238 13.77 6.05 14.70
CA ALA A 238 14.39 4.87 14.08
C ALA A 238 14.59 3.70 15.08
N GLN A 239 14.56 3.96 16.39
CA GLN A 239 14.73 2.92 17.41
C GLN A 239 13.48 2.04 17.59
N LEU A 240 12.32 2.48 17.13
CA LEU A 240 11.05 1.73 17.29
C LEU A 240 10.78 0.68 16.20
N HIS A 241 11.57 0.66 15.13
CA HIS A 241 11.31 -0.18 13.97
C HIS A 241 12.45 -1.14 13.63
N HIS A 242 12.74 -2.10 14.51
CA HIS A 242 13.61 -3.23 14.20
C HIS A 242 12.86 -4.23 13.28
N SER A 243 12.91 -4.00 11.97
CA SER A 243 12.35 -4.92 10.96
C SER A 243 13.34 -6.02 10.52
N ASP A 244 14.39 -6.28 11.31
CA ASP A 244 15.29 -7.37 11.02
C ASP A 244 14.74 -8.72 11.50
N LYS A 245 15.28 -9.81 10.96
CA LYS A 245 14.88 -11.16 11.38
C LYS A 245 15.39 -11.55 12.77
N ALA A 246 16.15 -10.70 13.45
CA ALA A 246 16.73 -10.95 14.78
C ALA A 246 17.39 -12.34 14.92
N GLY A 247 18.08 -12.79 13.87
CA GLY A 247 18.72 -14.12 13.81
C GLY A 247 17.82 -15.28 13.42
N TYR A 248 16.51 -15.09 13.28
CA TYR A 248 15.60 -16.13 12.81
C TYR A 248 15.69 -16.32 11.29
N ARG A 249 15.47 -17.55 10.84
CA ARG A 249 15.50 -17.90 9.41
C ARG A 249 14.36 -17.21 8.62
N HIS A 250 13.19 -17.06 9.24
CA HIS A 250 11.95 -16.52 8.63
C HIS A 250 11.28 -15.53 9.57
N TYR A 251 10.63 -14.50 9.05
CA TYR A 251 9.83 -13.56 9.83
C TYR A 251 8.74 -14.26 10.64
N MET A 252 7.99 -15.17 10.04
CA MET A 252 6.96 -15.95 10.74
C MET A 252 7.53 -16.70 11.95
N LEU A 253 8.73 -17.27 11.84
CA LEU A 253 9.37 -17.95 12.96
C LEU A 253 9.72 -16.97 14.08
N LYS A 254 10.24 -15.78 13.75
CA LYS A 254 10.47 -14.69 14.69
C LYS A 254 9.16 -14.30 15.41
N GLU A 255 8.10 -14.04 14.64
CA GLU A 255 6.78 -13.66 15.17
C GLU A 255 6.17 -14.72 16.09
N ILE A 256 6.35 -16.00 15.80
CA ILE A 256 5.92 -17.11 16.68
C ILE A 256 6.58 -16.98 18.05
N TYR A 257 7.90 -16.75 18.10
CA TYR A 257 8.63 -16.64 19.36
C TYR A 257 8.43 -15.30 20.06
N GLU A 258 8.01 -14.26 19.35
CA GLU A 258 7.72 -12.92 19.90
C GLU A 258 6.31 -12.84 20.51
N GLN A 259 5.42 -13.79 20.28
CA GLN A 259 4.03 -13.75 20.77
C GLN A 259 3.89 -13.43 22.27
N PRO A 260 4.65 -14.03 23.21
CA PRO A 260 4.52 -13.69 24.62
C PRO A 260 4.77 -12.20 24.91
N GLN A 261 5.80 -11.63 24.28
CA GLN A 261 6.15 -10.22 24.43
C GLN A 261 5.14 -9.31 23.75
N ALA A 262 4.64 -9.69 22.57
CA ALA A 262 3.61 -8.95 21.84
C ALA A 262 2.31 -8.88 22.64
N ILE A 263 1.89 -9.98 23.26
CA ILE A 263 0.71 -10.05 24.15
C ILE A 263 0.93 -9.14 25.37
N GLN A 264 2.10 -9.25 26.02
CA GLN A 264 2.42 -8.42 27.18
C GLN A 264 2.32 -6.92 26.83
N ARG A 265 2.95 -6.47 25.74
CA ARG A 265 2.89 -5.08 25.28
C ARG A 265 1.47 -4.63 24.92
N THR A 266 0.68 -5.53 24.31
CA THR A 266 -0.72 -5.23 23.98
C THR A 266 -1.56 -5.01 25.23
N LEU A 267 -1.27 -5.71 26.32
CA LEU A 267 -2.02 -5.61 27.58
C LEU A 267 -1.50 -4.52 28.51
N GLU A 268 -0.26 -4.04 28.28
CA GLU A 268 0.37 -3.03 29.12
C GLU A 268 -0.45 -1.73 29.13
N GLY A 269 -0.77 -1.22 30.32
CA GLY A 269 -1.63 -0.05 30.54
C GLY A 269 -3.12 -0.28 30.25
N ARG A 270 -3.51 -1.45 29.72
CA ARG A 270 -4.91 -1.81 29.44
C ARG A 270 -5.55 -2.70 30.50
N ILE A 271 -4.74 -3.36 31.33
CA ILE A 271 -5.21 -4.14 32.45
C ILE A 271 -4.91 -3.38 33.75
N GLN A 272 -5.94 -3.20 34.59
CA GLN A 272 -5.81 -2.63 35.93
C GLN A 272 -5.21 -3.65 36.89
N GLU A 273 -4.73 -3.20 38.05
CA GLU A 273 -4.26 -4.10 39.13
C GLU A 273 -5.32 -5.08 39.60
N SER A 274 -6.60 -4.72 39.46
CA SER A 274 -7.76 -5.59 39.72
C SER A 274 -7.92 -6.75 38.73
N GLY A 275 -7.14 -6.79 37.66
CA GLY A 275 -7.27 -7.75 36.55
C GLY A 275 -8.36 -7.38 35.53
N LEU A 276 -9.07 -6.26 35.71
CA LEU A 276 -10.08 -5.79 34.79
C LEU A 276 -9.46 -4.94 33.67
N ILE A 277 -10.07 -5.00 32.50
CA ILE A 277 -9.66 -4.16 31.38
C ILE A 277 -10.09 -2.71 31.66
N ASN A 278 -9.18 -1.77 31.44
CA ASN A 278 -9.48 -0.34 31.52
C ASN A 278 -10.29 0.08 30.29
N GLU A 279 -11.58 0.35 30.47
CA GLU A 279 -12.49 0.75 29.39
C GLU A 279 -12.04 2.06 28.71
N GLN A 280 -11.38 2.95 29.44
CA GLN A 280 -10.84 4.22 28.88
C GLN A 280 -9.74 3.98 27.83
N ALA A 281 -9.11 2.77 27.80
CA ALA A 281 -8.17 2.40 26.77
C ALA A 281 -8.81 2.28 25.37
N PHE A 282 -10.14 2.23 25.29
CA PHE A 282 -10.92 2.21 24.05
C PHE A 282 -11.53 3.57 23.67
N GLY A 283 -11.25 4.62 24.45
CA GLY A 283 -11.76 5.97 24.26
C GLY A 283 -12.65 6.47 25.41
N GLY A 284 -12.80 7.77 25.56
CA GLY A 284 -13.46 8.38 26.69
C GLY A 284 -14.94 7.99 26.88
N ASN A 285 -15.63 7.58 25.80
CA ASN A 285 -17.05 7.20 25.81
C ASN A 285 -17.26 5.68 25.72
N ALA A 286 -16.19 4.87 25.86
CA ALA A 286 -16.25 3.43 25.60
C ALA A 286 -17.28 2.70 26.49
N ALA A 287 -17.33 3.01 27.79
CA ALA A 287 -18.28 2.43 28.73
C ALA A 287 -19.75 2.63 28.30
N GLU A 288 -20.11 3.86 27.88
CA GLU A 288 -21.45 4.18 27.43
C GLU A 288 -21.80 3.47 26.10
N ILE A 289 -20.82 3.36 25.22
CA ILE A 289 -20.99 2.68 23.92
C ILE A 289 -21.19 1.19 24.17
N PHE A 290 -20.29 0.56 24.94
CA PHE A 290 -20.34 -0.89 25.20
C PHE A 290 -21.64 -1.32 25.89
N ALA A 291 -22.18 -0.48 26.78
CA ALA A 291 -23.47 -0.75 27.41
C ALA A 291 -24.66 -0.78 26.43
N LYS A 292 -24.52 -0.19 25.24
CA LYS A 292 -25.59 -0.13 24.22
C LYS A 292 -25.40 -1.14 23.10
N VAL A 293 -24.24 -1.79 23.01
CA VAL A 293 -23.94 -2.76 21.96
C VAL A 293 -24.80 -4.02 22.11
N LYS A 294 -25.52 -4.39 21.07
CA LYS A 294 -26.27 -5.66 20.98
C LYS A 294 -25.80 -6.54 19.84
N HIS A 295 -25.12 -5.94 18.86
CA HIS A 295 -24.58 -6.62 17.71
C HIS A 295 -23.13 -6.22 17.49
N ILE A 296 -22.29 -7.18 17.08
CA ILE A 296 -20.92 -6.95 16.69
C ILE A 296 -20.76 -7.44 15.26
N GLN A 297 -20.25 -6.59 14.39
CA GLN A 297 -19.85 -6.94 13.04
C GLN A 297 -18.33 -6.81 12.94
N ILE A 298 -17.62 -7.92 12.76
CA ILE A 298 -16.17 -7.95 12.59
C ILE A 298 -15.84 -8.08 11.09
N ILE A 299 -14.98 -7.20 10.60
CA ILE A 299 -14.53 -7.19 9.21
C ILE A 299 -13.00 -7.26 9.17
N ALA A 300 -12.46 -8.21 8.43
CA ALA A 300 -11.03 -8.40 8.29
C ALA A 300 -10.68 -9.24 7.03
N CYS A 301 -9.40 -9.34 6.73
CA CYS A 301 -8.84 -10.21 5.69
C CYS A 301 -7.80 -11.17 6.28
N GLY A 302 -7.61 -12.33 5.64
CA GLY A 302 -6.53 -13.27 5.96
C GLY A 302 -6.56 -13.77 7.41
N THR A 303 -5.41 -13.79 8.07
CA THR A 303 -5.29 -14.27 9.46
C THR A 303 -6.04 -13.41 10.47
N SER A 304 -6.21 -12.11 10.20
CA SER A 304 -7.06 -11.21 10.99
C SER A 304 -8.53 -11.63 10.97
N TYR A 305 -9.04 -12.10 9.82
CA TYR A 305 -10.37 -12.67 9.70
C TYR A 305 -10.52 -13.92 10.59
N HIS A 306 -9.52 -14.82 10.58
CA HIS A 306 -9.55 -16.01 11.43
C HIS A 306 -9.52 -15.69 12.93
N ALA A 307 -8.77 -14.65 13.34
CA ALA A 307 -8.79 -14.16 14.72
C ALA A 307 -10.18 -13.62 15.09
N GLY A 308 -10.83 -12.86 14.21
CA GLY A 308 -12.21 -12.42 14.38
C GLY A 308 -13.19 -13.58 14.49
N TYR A 309 -12.98 -14.62 13.71
CA TYR A 309 -13.84 -15.83 13.74
C TYR A 309 -13.74 -16.57 15.08
N VAL A 310 -12.57 -16.62 15.72
CA VAL A 310 -12.41 -17.13 17.08
C VAL A 310 -13.10 -16.20 18.08
N ALA A 311 -12.92 -14.89 17.96
CA ALA A 311 -13.52 -13.90 18.85
C ALA A 311 -15.07 -13.98 18.87
N ARG A 312 -15.69 -14.33 17.73
CA ARG A 312 -17.13 -14.56 17.64
C ARG A 312 -17.65 -15.51 18.72
N TYR A 313 -16.98 -16.66 18.89
CA TYR A 313 -17.40 -17.65 19.89
C TYR A 313 -17.33 -17.08 21.31
N TRP A 314 -16.37 -16.22 21.59
CA TRP A 314 -16.24 -15.57 22.88
C TRP A 314 -17.30 -14.50 23.10
N PHE A 315 -17.61 -13.69 22.10
CA PHE A 315 -18.68 -12.69 22.20
C PHE A 315 -20.05 -13.34 22.40
N GLU A 316 -20.36 -14.38 21.64
CA GLU A 316 -21.63 -15.09 21.76
C GLU A 316 -21.70 -15.92 23.07
N GLY A 317 -20.64 -16.70 23.37
CA GLY A 317 -20.67 -17.64 24.50
C GLY A 317 -20.39 -17.04 25.88
N ILE A 318 -19.58 -15.98 25.95
CA ILE A 318 -19.17 -15.36 27.22
C ILE A 318 -19.92 -14.04 27.43
N ALA A 319 -19.96 -13.16 26.45
CA ALA A 319 -20.58 -11.85 26.58
C ALA A 319 -22.09 -11.86 26.26
N GLY A 320 -22.61 -12.89 25.62
CA GLY A 320 -24.02 -12.99 25.24
C GLY A 320 -24.42 -11.96 24.15
N VAL A 321 -23.46 -11.49 23.36
CA VAL A 321 -23.67 -10.49 22.31
C VAL A 321 -23.59 -11.16 20.95
N SER A 322 -24.57 -10.92 20.08
CA SER A 322 -24.58 -11.44 18.70
C SER A 322 -23.37 -10.92 17.93
N CYS A 323 -22.62 -11.83 17.31
CA CYS A 323 -21.41 -11.47 16.57
C CYS A 323 -21.39 -12.12 15.18
N ASN A 324 -21.20 -11.31 14.16
CA ASN A 324 -20.97 -11.77 12.79
C ASN A 324 -19.55 -11.40 12.34
N VAL A 325 -18.95 -12.25 11.51
CA VAL A 325 -17.59 -12.05 11.01
C VAL A 325 -17.58 -12.30 9.51
N GLU A 326 -17.11 -11.31 8.74
CA GLU A 326 -17.05 -11.41 7.29
C GLU A 326 -15.68 -11.00 6.75
N VAL A 327 -15.32 -11.56 5.60
CA VAL A 327 -14.16 -11.13 4.83
C VAL A 327 -14.45 -9.76 4.23
N ALA A 328 -13.50 -8.84 4.34
CA ALA A 328 -13.71 -7.45 3.94
C ALA A 328 -14.05 -7.29 2.45
N SER A 329 -13.44 -8.09 1.57
CA SER A 329 -13.73 -8.09 0.13
C SER A 329 -15.18 -8.49 -0.16
N GLU A 330 -15.72 -9.48 0.55
CA GLU A 330 -17.10 -9.91 0.37
C GLU A 330 -18.10 -8.86 0.90
N TYR A 331 -17.80 -8.30 2.07
CA TYR A 331 -18.64 -7.28 2.68
C TYR A 331 -18.74 -6.01 1.80
N ARG A 332 -17.62 -5.57 1.22
CA ARG A 332 -17.52 -4.35 0.43
C ARG A 332 -18.46 -4.35 -0.79
N TYR A 333 -18.61 -5.49 -1.45
CA TYR A 333 -19.34 -5.59 -2.73
C TYR A 333 -20.78 -6.06 -2.60
N ARG A 334 -21.24 -6.40 -1.41
CA ARG A 334 -22.63 -6.77 -1.17
C ARG A 334 -23.43 -5.66 -0.50
N THR A 335 -24.72 -5.63 -0.71
CA THR A 335 -25.64 -4.84 0.11
C THR A 335 -25.75 -5.47 1.49
N SER A 336 -25.25 -4.77 2.53
CA SER A 336 -25.36 -5.18 3.92
C SER A 336 -26.40 -4.32 4.64
N ILE A 337 -27.08 -4.92 5.63
CA ILE A 337 -27.99 -4.20 6.52
C ILE A 337 -27.49 -4.42 7.94
N LEU A 338 -27.12 -3.36 8.64
CA LEU A 338 -26.63 -3.40 10.00
C LEU A 338 -27.66 -2.80 10.95
N PRO A 339 -27.96 -3.47 12.10
CA PRO A 339 -28.72 -2.84 13.18
C PRO A 339 -28.03 -1.60 13.72
N ALA A 340 -28.81 -0.59 14.14
CA ALA A 340 -28.28 0.68 14.64
C ALA A 340 -27.45 0.55 15.95
N ASP A 341 -27.65 -0.52 16.73
CA ASP A 341 -26.91 -0.86 17.94
C ASP A 341 -25.67 -1.76 17.66
N THR A 342 -25.14 -1.69 16.44
CA THR A 342 -23.96 -2.47 16.02
C THR A 342 -22.66 -1.74 16.38
N LEU A 343 -21.74 -2.47 17.04
CA LEU A 343 -20.33 -2.14 17.09
C LEU A 343 -19.63 -2.77 15.87
N PHE A 344 -19.10 -1.93 14.99
CA PHE A 344 -18.35 -2.37 13.82
C PHE A 344 -16.86 -2.46 14.12
N VAL A 345 -16.31 -3.67 14.09
CA VAL A 345 -14.92 -3.93 14.46
C VAL A 345 -14.10 -4.24 13.21
N THR A 346 -13.02 -3.52 13.00
CA THR A 346 -12.04 -3.83 11.97
C THR A 346 -10.74 -4.35 12.58
N ILE A 347 -10.18 -5.43 12.01
CA ILE A 347 -8.90 -5.99 12.44
C ILE A 347 -7.96 -5.94 11.24
N SER A 348 -6.87 -5.17 11.37
CA SER A 348 -5.88 -5.01 10.31
C SER A 348 -4.48 -4.86 10.90
N GLN A 349 -3.49 -5.55 10.36
CA GLN A 349 -2.11 -5.39 10.79
C GLN A 349 -1.56 -4.00 10.39
N SER A 350 -1.75 -3.60 9.13
CA SER A 350 -1.23 -2.34 8.59
C SER A 350 -2.16 -1.15 8.81
N GLY A 351 -3.47 -1.38 9.03
CA GLY A 351 -4.51 -0.35 8.97
C GLY A 351 -4.84 0.16 7.57
N GLU A 352 -4.12 -0.33 6.54
CA GLU A 352 -4.20 0.17 5.16
C GLU A 352 -4.80 -0.86 4.19
N THR A 353 -5.52 -1.86 4.68
CA THR A 353 -6.18 -2.85 3.81
C THR A 353 -7.37 -2.19 3.12
N ALA A 354 -7.28 -1.99 1.80
CA ALA A 354 -8.25 -1.24 1.01
C ALA A 354 -9.70 -1.73 1.20
N ASP A 355 -9.92 -3.05 1.16
CA ASP A 355 -11.24 -3.62 1.37
C ASP A 355 -11.79 -3.37 2.77
N THR A 356 -10.92 -3.45 3.81
CA THR A 356 -11.31 -3.17 5.19
C THR A 356 -11.69 -1.71 5.39
N LEU A 357 -10.94 -0.78 4.81
CA LEU A 357 -11.24 0.65 4.84
C LEU A 357 -12.53 0.98 4.07
N ALA A 358 -12.72 0.38 2.91
CA ALA A 358 -13.95 0.55 2.12
C ALA A 358 -15.18 0.03 2.88
N ALA A 359 -15.08 -1.16 3.49
CA ALA A 359 -16.13 -1.74 4.32
C ALA A 359 -16.49 -0.83 5.52
N LEU A 360 -15.49 -0.26 6.19
CA LEU A 360 -15.70 0.67 7.30
C LEU A 360 -16.42 1.96 6.85
N ARG A 361 -16.01 2.53 5.71
CA ARG A 361 -16.65 3.73 5.14
C ARG A 361 -18.13 3.45 4.83
N GLU A 362 -18.44 2.29 4.27
CA GLU A 362 -19.81 1.89 3.95
C GLU A 362 -20.67 1.67 5.22
N ALA A 363 -20.12 0.98 6.22
CA ALA A 363 -20.80 0.79 7.49
C ALA A 363 -21.12 2.12 8.21
N LYS A 364 -20.20 3.08 8.17
CA LYS A 364 -20.42 4.43 8.74
C LYS A 364 -21.60 5.16 8.09
N LYS A 365 -21.83 4.98 6.79
CA LYS A 365 -22.99 5.58 6.09
C LYS A 365 -24.33 4.99 6.57
N GLN A 366 -24.34 3.77 7.10
CA GLN A 366 -25.55 3.10 7.57
C GLN A 366 -25.97 3.53 8.99
N GLY A 367 -25.19 4.38 9.67
CA GLY A 367 -25.56 4.90 11.00
C GLY A 367 -25.33 3.89 12.14
N ILE A 368 -24.26 3.10 12.08
CA ILE A 368 -23.83 2.19 13.16
C ILE A 368 -23.59 2.94 14.48
N LEU A 369 -23.70 2.23 15.62
CA LEU A 369 -23.50 2.81 16.94
C LEU A 369 -22.09 3.37 17.12
N ALA A 370 -21.06 2.58 16.77
CA ALA A 370 -19.66 2.95 16.86
C ALA A 370 -18.79 2.05 16.00
N SER A 371 -17.54 2.46 15.77
CA SER A 371 -16.50 1.64 15.16
C SER A 371 -15.31 1.50 16.09
N LEU A 372 -14.68 0.31 16.08
CA LEU A 372 -13.45 -0.01 16.81
C LEU A 372 -12.43 -0.60 15.82
N CYS A 373 -11.21 -0.08 15.83
CA CYS A 373 -10.12 -0.63 15.04
C CYS A 373 -9.08 -1.32 15.94
N ILE A 374 -8.68 -2.53 15.58
CA ILE A 374 -7.54 -3.24 16.16
C ILE A 374 -6.44 -3.22 15.10
N CYS A 375 -5.41 -2.41 15.32
CA CYS A 375 -4.33 -2.17 14.38
C CYS A 375 -2.97 -2.04 15.07
N ASN A 376 -1.90 -2.45 14.38
CA ASN A 376 -0.54 -2.31 14.88
C ASN A 376 0.11 -0.95 14.54
N VAL A 377 -0.49 -0.18 13.62
CA VAL A 377 0.08 1.09 13.14
C VAL A 377 -0.78 2.25 13.63
N PRO A 378 -0.32 3.02 14.63
CA PRO A 378 -1.13 4.10 15.23
C PRO A 378 -1.44 5.26 14.28
N THR A 379 -0.61 5.45 13.24
CA THR A 379 -0.72 6.53 12.26
C THR A 379 -1.33 6.09 10.93
N SER A 380 -1.98 4.91 10.89
CA SER A 380 -2.69 4.43 9.70
C SER A 380 -3.96 5.23 9.40
N THR A 381 -4.46 5.11 8.18
CA THR A 381 -5.66 5.81 7.65
C THR A 381 -6.92 5.60 8.49
#